data_68d689c4100466f2019e9c1445e655f7
#
_entry.id   68d689c4100466f2019e9c1445e655f7
#
_cell.length_a   1.000
_cell.length_b   1.000
_cell.length_c   1.000
_cell.angle_alpha   90.00
_cell.angle_beta   90.00
_cell.angle_gamma   90.00
#
_symmetry.space_group_name_H-M   'P 1'
#
loop_
_entity.id
_entity.type
_entity.pdbx_description
1 polymer ?
#
loop_
_entity_poly.entity_id
_entity_poly.type
_entity_poly.pdbx_seq_one_letter_code
_entity_poly.pdbx_strand_id
1 'polypeptide(L)'
;MKRVDLIKLNGTPWVEAILVVVLGYCLASCAKNSQPIPEADYSTKIVGRWQGTVGDLKETMSFDGNGTFVCRLYPMGFIANTLYPSATGTVRGTWKISGAVITLAISGAENERLMNKIASSTIVAFKEDELVLKSDRGETSPFQRVGARETSL
;
A
#
# COMPACT_ATOMS: atom_id res chain seq x y z
N MET A 1 -60.65 -9.35 27.77
CA MET A 1 -59.23 -9.30 28.07
C MET A 1 -58.64 -10.69 27.85
N LYS A 2 -57.97 -10.95 26.71
CA LYS A 2 -57.31 -12.23 26.42
C LYS A 2 -55.83 -12.08 26.80
N ARG A 3 -55.35 -12.91 27.72
CA ARG A 3 -53.92 -13.03 28.05
C ARG A 3 -53.24 -13.75 26.90
N VAL A 4 -52.14 -13.13 26.41
CA VAL A 4 -51.24 -13.77 25.45
C VAL A 4 -50.17 -14.49 26.28
N ASP A 5 -50.19 -15.83 26.22
CA ASP A 5 -49.15 -16.65 26.84
C ASP A 5 -47.85 -16.52 26.04
N LEU A 6 -46.80 -15.99 26.70
CA LEU A 6 -45.45 -15.99 26.17
C LEU A 6 -44.92 -17.42 26.10
N ILE A 7 -44.71 -17.92 24.89
CA ILE A 7 -44.01 -19.17 24.65
C ILE A 7 -42.56 -18.99 25.05
N LYS A 8 -42.17 -19.58 26.19
CA LYS A 8 -40.76 -19.76 26.56
C LYS A 8 -40.10 -20.69 25.57
N LEU A 9 -39.34 -20.15 24.62
CA LEU A 9 -38.38 -20.92 23.83
C LEU A 9 -37.25 -21.34 24.77
N ASN A 10 -37.33 -22.61 25.24
CA ASN A 10 -36.18 -23.26 25.89
C ASN A 10 -35.08 -23.43 24.85
N GLY A 11 -34.14 -22.46 24.83
CA GLY A 11 -32.95 -22.54 24.03
C GLY A 11 -32.13 -23.76 24.44
N THR A 12 -32.01 -24.72 23.57
CA THR A 12 -31.12 -25.86 23.75
C THR A 12 -29.68 -25.34 23.69
N PRO A 13 -28.81 -25.68 24.66
CA PRO A 13 -27.46 -25.15 24.75
C PRO A 13 -26.58 -25.46 23.51
N TRP A 14 -26.99 -26.38 22.69
CA TRP A 14 -26.36 -26.81 21.45
C TRP A 14 -26.48 -25.77 20.32
N VAL A 15 -27.53 -24.97 20.27
CA VAL A 15 -27.74 -23.94 19.22
C VAL A 15 -26.79 -22.75 19.42
N GLU A 16 -26.57 -22.34 20.67
CA GLU A 16 -25.65 -21.28 20.99
C GLU A 16 -24.18 -21.66 20.72
N ALA A 17 -23.82 -22.93 21.01
CA ALA A 17 -22.47 -23.42 20.74
C ALA A 17 -22.15 -23.46 19.24
N ILE A 18 -23.14 -23.86 18.39
CA ILE A 18 -22.93 -23.87 16.92
C ILE A 18 -22.80 -22.46 16.36
N LEU A 19 -23.57 -21.49 16.87
CA LEU A 19 -23.51 -20.11 16.39
C LEU A 19 -22.16 -19.45 16.70
N VAL A 20 -21.58 -19.68 17.86
CA VAL A 20 -20.27 -19.18 18.26
C VAL A 20 -19.14 -19.77 17.41
N VAL A 21 -19.23 -21.08 17.11
CA VAL A 21 -18.24 -21.76 16.26
C VAL A 21 -18.28 -21.21 14.82
N VAL A 22 -19.47 -21.04 14.23
CA VAL A 22 -19.63 -20.53 12.86
C VAL A 22 -19.17 -19.08 12.76
N LEU A 23 -19.47 -18.21 13.74
CA LEU A 23 -18.97 -16.84 13.79
C LEU A 23 -17.43 -16.78 13.97
N GLY A 24 -16.86 -17.67 14.77
CA GLY A 24 -15.42 -17.78 14.95
C GLY A 24 -14.68 -18.14 13.65
N TYR A 25 -15.22 -19.05 12.85
CA TYR A 25 -14.64 -19.43 11.56
C TYR A 25 -14.76 -18.33 10.50
N CYS A 26 -15.83 -17.54 10.49
CA CYS A 26 -15.98 -16.42 9.54
C CYS A 26 -15.02 -15.27 9.82
N LEU A 27 -14.67 -15.00 11.06
CA LEU A 27 -13.72 -13.93 11.41
C LEU A 27 -12.26 -14.32 11.15
N ALA A 28 -11.92 -15.62 11.20
CA ALA A 28 -10.56 -16.10 10.90
C ALA A 28 -10.26 -16.10 9.39
N SER A 29 -11.25 -16.09 8.50
CA SER A 29 -11.05 -16.14 7.04
C SER A 29 -10.73 -14.78 6.40
N CYS A 30 -10.84 -13.65 7.10
CA CYS A 30 -10.63 -12.33 6.54
C CYS A 30 -9.27 -11.69 6.89
N ALA A 31 -8.49 -12.27 7.77
CA ALA A 31 -7.10 -11.86 7.96
C ALA A 31 -6.29 -12.45 6.79
N LYS A 32 -6.09 -11.66 5.72
CA LYS A 32 -5.01 -11.90 4.75
C LYS A 32 -3.70 -11.85 5.53
N ASN A 33 -3.27 -13.01 5.98
CA ASN A 33 -2.01 -13.19 6.70
C ASN A 33 -0.87 -13.17 5.66
N SER A 34 -0.67 -12.01 5.03
CA SER A 34 0.43 -11.83 4.08
C SER A 34 1.72 -11.85 4.87
N GLN A 35 2.46 -12.94 4.71
CA GLN A 35 3.77 -13.10 5.35
C GLN A 35 4.76 -12.06 4.79
N PRO A 36 5.74 -11.62 5.60
CA PRO A 36 6.83 -10.77 5.12
C PRO A 36 7.57 -11.46 3.97
N ILE A 37 7.84 -10.70 2.91
CA ILE A 37 8.64 -11.17 1.79
C ILE A 37 10.11 -11.22 2.23
N PRO A 38 10.84 -12.32 1.95
CA PRO A 38 12.27 -12.40 2.20
C PRO A 38 13.05 -11.34 1.41
N GLU A 39 14.10 -10.78 1.99
CA GLU A 39 14.92 -9.74 1.38
C GLU A 39 15.51 -10.17 0.02
N ALA A 40 15.85 -11.44 -0.15
CA ALA A 40 16.35 -12.01 -1.41
C ALA A 40 15.35 -11.87 -2.58
N ASP A 41 14.05 -11.78 -2.27
CA ASP A 41 12.98 -11.70 -3.27
C ASP A 41 12.52 -10.25 -3.56
N TYR A 42 13.07 -9.25 -2.86
CA TYR A 42 12.62 -7.87 -2.97
C TYR A 42 12.65 -7.35 -4.42
N SER A 43 13.73 -7.59 -5.15
CA SER A 43 13.87 -7.13 -6.53
C SER A 43 12.85 -7.73 -7.50
N THR A 44 12.39 -8.95 -7.25
CA THR A 44 11.37 -9.62 -8.07
C THR A 44 9.98 -9.21 -7.66
N LYS A 45 9.73 -9.14 -6.35
CA LYS A 45 8.40 -8.90 -5.78
C LYS A 45 7.98 -7.44 -5.82
N ILE A 46 8.91 -6.48 -5.90
CA ILE A 46 8.58 -5.06 -5.99
C ILE A 46 7.97 -4.67 -7.33
N VAL A 47 8.23 -5.45 -8.39
CA VAL A 47 7.69 -5.18 -9.73
C VAL A 47 6.17 -5.09 -9.69
N GLY A 48 5.65 -3.98 -10.25
CA GLY A 48 4.24 -3.67 -10.24
C GLY A 48 3.96 -2.23 -9.85
N ARG A 49 2.69 -1.94 -9.55
CA ARG A 49 2.23 -0.58 -9.24
C ARG A 49 1.88 -0.45 -7.77
N TRP A 50 2.39 0.61 -7.16
CA TRP A 50 2.25 0.93 -5.75
C TRP A 50 1.70 2.33 -5.57
N GLN A 51 0.84 2.52 -4.59
CA GLN A 51 0.25 3.81 -4.26
C GLN A 51 0.36 4.08 -2.77
N GLY A 52 0.81 5.28 -2.42
CA GLY A 52 0.95 5.73 -1.04
C GLY A 52 0.76 7.22 -0.91
N THR A 53 1.04 7.72 0.29
CA THR A 53 1.03 9.15 0.60
C THR A 53 2.35 9.52 1.25
N VAL A 54 2.90 10.66 0.84
CA VAL A 54 4.12 11.25 1.42
C VAL A 54 3.79 12.70 1.78
N GLY A 55 3.60 12.95 3.07
CA GLY A 55 3.04 14.22 3.53
C GLY A 55 1.66 14.47 2.91
N ASP A 56 1.48 15.61 2.26
CA ASP A 56 0.24 16.02 1.58
C ASP A 56 0.19 15.60 0.09
N LEU A 57 1.08 14.72 -0.34
CA LEU A 57 1.15 14.24 -1.72
C LEU A 57 0.69 12.79 -1.81
N LYS A 58 -0.15 12.51 -2.79
CA LYS A 58 -0.42 11.14 -3.25
C LYS A 58 0.66 10.74 -4.23
N GLU A 59 1.30 9.62 -3.97
CA GLU A 59 2.36 9.09 -4.80
C GLU A 59 1.92 7.77 -5.44
N THR A 60 2.17 7.62 -6.73
CA THR A 60 2.02 6.36 -7.43
C THR A 60 3.33 5.98 -8.09
N MET A 61 3.91 4.86 -7.69
CA MET A 61 5.14 4.30 -8.25
C MET A 61 4.83 3.05 -9.07
N SER A 62 5.41 2.96 -10.26
CA SER A 62 5.40 1.75 -11.08
C SER A 62 6.82 1.29 -11.29
N PHE A 63 7.13 0.06 -10.90
CA PHE A 63 8.43 -0.58 -11.10
C PHE A 63 8.29 -1.66 -12.18
N ASP A 64 9.10 -1.55 -13.22
CA ASP A 64 9.16 -2.53 -14.30
C ASP A 64 10.29 -3.53 -14.09
N GLY A 65 10.11 -4.77 -14.53
CA GLY A 65 11.09 -5.84 -14.37
C GLY A 65 12.39 -5.63 -15.14
N ASN A 66 12.44 -4.66 -16.07
CA ASN A 66 13.64 -4.23 -16.78
C ASN A 66 14.50 -3.24 -16.00
N GLY A 67 14.14 -2.93 -14.73
CA GLY A 67 14.88 -1.99 -13.88
C GLY A 67 14.51 -0.52 -14.09
N THR A 68 13.43 -0.21 -14.82
CA THR A 68 12.92 1.16 -14.96
C THR A 68 11.77 1.44 -13.98
N PHE A 69 11.58 2.72 -13.64
CA PHE A 69 10.44 3.14 -12.82
C PHE A 69 9.81 4.42 -13.37
N VAL A 70 8.53 4.59 -13.01
CA VAL A 70 7.78 5.84 -13.18
C VAL A 70 7.10 6.14 -11.85
N CYS A 71 7.30 7.36 -11.35
CA CYS A 71 6.62 7.89 -10.17
C CYS A 71 5.78 9.10 -10.59
N ARG A 72 4.55 9.16 -10.09
CA ARG A 72 3.64 10.30 -10.27
C ARG A 72 3.25 10.85 -8.92
N LEU A 73 3.42 12.16 -8.77
CA LEU A 73 3.11 12.91 -7.55
C LEU A 73 1.89 13.80 -7.81
N TYR A 74 0.91 13.72 -6.94
CA TYR A 74 -0.31 14.53 -6.99
C TYR A 74 -0.56 15.16 -5.63
N PRO A 75 -0.87 16.47 -5.54
CA PRO A 75 -1.24 17.09 -4.28
C PRO A 75 -2.60 16.57 -3.83
N MET A 76 -2.74 16.34 -2.53
CA MET A 76 -4.01 15.97 -1.92
C MET A 76 -4.72 17.21 -1.38
N GLY A 77 -5.86 17.55 -2.03
CA GLY A 77 -6.72 18.64 -1.60
C GLY A 77 -6.36 20.02 -2.16
N PHE A 78 -7.29 20.97 -1.97
CA PHE A 78 -7.20 22.31 -2.54
C PHE A 78 -5.99 23.11 -2.02
N ILE A 79 -5.70 22.99 -0.72
CA ILE A 79 -4.60 23.73 -0.07
C ILE A 79 -3.24 23.23 -0.60
N ALA A 80 -3.04 21.91 -0.69
CA ALA A 80 -1.78 21.33 -1.20
C ALA A 80 -1.55 21.69 -2.67
N ASN A 81 -2.60 21.69 -3.49
CA ASN A 81 -2.52 22.08 -4.90
C ASN A 81 -2.16 23.57 -5.06
N THR A 82 -2.59 24.43 -4.15
CA THR A 82 -2.28 25.87 -4.17
C THR A 82 -0.87 26.18 -3.64
N LEU A 83 -0.45 25.48 -2.58
CA LEU A 83 0.83 25.74 -1.92
C LEU A 83 2.02 25.04 -2.58
N TYR A 84 1.80 23.89 -3.25
CA TYR A 84 2.87 23.07 -3.82
C TYR A 84 2.64 22.71 -5.29
N PRO A 85 2.34 23.68 -6.18
CA PRO A 85 2.13 23.40 -7.59
C PRO A 85 3.38 22.80 -8.27
N SER A 86 4.57 23.09 -7.74
CA SER A 86 5.85 22.56 -8.24
C SER A 86 6.22 21.17 -7.71
N ALA A 87 5.47 20.63 -6.75
CA ALA A 87 5.70 19.28 -6.20
C ALA A 87 4.97 18.19 -6.99
N THR A 88 4.20 18.58 -8.01
CA THR A 88 3.45 17.66 -8.88
C THR A 88 4.25 17.30 -10.11
N GLY A 89 3.92 16.15 -10.69
CA GLY A 89 4.48 15.76 -11.97
C GLY A 89 4.95 14.32 -12.01
N THR A 90 5.53 13.99 -13.15
CA THR A 90 6.06 12.65 -13.42
C THR A 90 7.57 12.65 -13.28
N VAL A 91 8.08 11.65 -12.58
CA VAL A 91 9.51 11.33 -12.44
C VAL A 91 9.74 9.93 -13.00
N ARG A 92 10.81 9.73 -13.74
CA ARG A 92 11.19 8.44 -14.34
C ARG A 92 12.69 8.22 -14.26
N GLY A 93 13.08 6.96 -14.31
CA GLY A 93 14.50 6.59 -14.25
C GLY A 93 14.70 5.09 -14.11
N THR A 94 15.80 4.72 -13.48
CA THR A 94 16.13 3.32 -13.18
C THR A 94 16.14 3.06 -11.68
N TRP A 95 15.83 1.85 -11.30
CA TRP A 95 15.86 1.41 -9.91
C TRP A 95 16.74 0.18 -9.73
N LYS A 96 17.25 0.03 -8.53
CA LYS A 96 17.93 -1.18 -8.07
C LYS A 96 17.68 -1.40 -6.59
N ILE A 97 17.72 -2.64 -6.15
CA ILE A 97 17.70 -3.03 -4.74
C ILE A 97 19.00 -3.73 -4.41
N SER A 98 19.58 -3.36 -3.26
CA SER A 98 20.75 -4.03 -2.68
C SER A 98 20.49 -4.22 -1.20
N GLY A 99 20.33 -5.48 -0.76
CA GLY A 99 19.81 -5.75 0.57
C GLY A 99 18.42 -5.12 0.74
N ALA A 100 18.20 -4.47 1.87
CA ALA A 100 16.96 -3.76 2.14
C ALA A 100 16.91 -2.32 1.57
N VAL A 101 17.89 -1.89 0.75
CA VAL A 101 17.93 -0.52 0.23
C VAL A 101 17.50 -0.49 -1.22
N ILE A 102 16.46 0.28 -1.52
CA ILE A 102 16.07 0.66 -2.88
C ILE A 102 16.71 2.00 -3.26
N THR A 103 17.30 2.06 -4.43
CA THR A 103 17.91 3.27 -5.01
C THR A 103 17.24 3.59 -6.34
N LEU A 104 16.83 4.84 -6.50
CA LEU A 104 16.18 5.39 -7.70
C LEU A 104 17.12 6.42 -8.34
N ALA A 105 17.58 6.16 -9.55
CA ALA A 105 18.36 7.11 -10.33
C ALA A 105 17.45 7.82 -11.34
N ILE A 106 17.21 9.11 -11.14
CA ILE A 106 16.25 9.91 -11.89
C ILE A 106 16.91 10.41 -13.18
N SER A 107 16.37 10.03 -14.34
CA SER A 107 16.83 10.47 -15.65
C SER A 107 15.83 11.38 -16.39
N GLY A 108 14.60 11.52 -15.87
CA GLY A 108 13.56 12.38 -16.41
C GLY A 108 12.62 12.85 -15.33
N ALA A 109 12.31 14.13 -15.28
CA ALA A 109 11.37 14.72 -14.35
C ALA A 109 10.75 15.99 -14.96
N GLU A 110 9.47 16.24 -14.70
CA GLU A 110 8.79 17.51 -15.06
C GLU A 110 9.36 18.67 -14.22
N ASN A 111 9.76 18.38 -12.98
CA ASN A 111 10.49 19.33 -12.16
C ASN A 111 12.00 19.15 -12.38
N GLU A 112 12.63 20.10 -13.07
CA GLU A 112 14.06 20.07 -13.41
C GLU A 112 14.98 19.92 -12.19
N ARG A 113 14.56 20.37 -11.01
CA ARG A 113 15.34 20.21 -9.76
C ARG A 113 15.54 18.75 -9.35
N LEU A 114 14.72 17.83 -9.86
CA LEU A 114 14.84 16.41 -9.61
C LEU A 114 15.70 15.68 -10.65
N MET A 115 16.00 16.32 -11.77
CA MET A 115 16.83 15.74 -12.83
C MET A 115 18.20 15.33 -12.30
N ASN A 116 18.66 14.14 -12.72
CA ASN A 116 19.97 13.57 -12.37
C ASN A 116 20.19 13.39 -10.86
N LYS A 117 19.12 13.34 -10.07
CA LYS A 117 19.19 13.03 -8.64
C LYS A 117 19.14 11.52 -8.42
N ILE A 118 19.72 11.12 -7.28
CA ILE A 118 19.62 9.77 -6.75
C ILE A 118 18.84 9.87 -5.43
N ALA A 119 17.80 9.08 -5.31
CA ALA A 119 17.05 8.92 -4.07
C ALA A 119 17.24 7.49 -3.56
N SER A 120 17.41 7.34 -2.25
CA SER A 120 17.53 6.04 -1.60
C SER A 120 16.56 5.95 -0.43
N SER A 121 15.99 4.78 -0.25
CA SER A 121 15.11 4.48 0.88
C SER A 121 15.35 3.06 1.37
N THR A 122 15.14 2.84 2.66
CA THR A 122 15.21 1.50 3.26
C THR A 122 13.83 0.86 3.25
N ILE A 123 13.72 -0.36 2.77
CA ILE A 123 12.51 -1.18 2.87
C ILE A 123 12.45 -1.69 4.31
N VAL A 124 11.52 -1.19 5.12
CA VAL A 124 11.36 -1.56 6.54
C VAL A 124 10.27 -2.61 6.76
N ALA A 125 9.33 -2.72 5.82
CA ALA A 125 8.37 -3.81 5.76
C ALA A 125 7.99 -4.06 4.31
N PHE A 126 7.86 -5.33 3.92
CA PHE A 126 7.42 -5.73 2.60
C PHE A 126 6.58 -7.00 2.68
N LYS A 127 5.34 -6.90 2.22
CA LYS A 127 4.37 -7.98 2.05
C LYS A 127 3.86 -7.96 0.61
N GLU A 128 3.02 -8.91 0.25
CA GLU A 128 2.51 -9.03 -1.12
C GLU A 128 1.78 -7.78 -1.62
N ASP A 129 1.04 -7.12 -0.73
CA ASP A 129 0.21 -5.94 -1.03
C ASP A 129 0.63 -4.67 -0.27
N GLU A 130 1.63 -4.75 0.60
CA GLU A 130 2.12 -3.64 1.43
C GLU A 130 3.64 -3.48 1.30
N LEU A 131 4.09 -2.26 1.04
CA LEU A 131 5.50 -1.85 1.01
C LEU A 131 5.67 -0.63 1.90
N VAL A 132 6.56 -0.68 2.88
CA VAL A 132 6.87 0.48 3.74
C VAL A 132 8.31 0.89 3.49
N LEU A 133 8.48 2.12 3.01
CA LEU A 133 9.78 2.73 2.76
C LEU A 133 10.11 3.74 3.86
N LYS A 134 11.39 3.78 4.25
CA LYS A 134 11.93 4.78 5.17
C LYS A 134 12.97 5.62 4.43
N SER A 135 12.75 6.93 4.39
CA SER A 135 13.67 7.87 3.78
C SER A 135 14.97 8.02 4.59
N ASP A 136 15.98 8.67 4.02
CA ASP A 136 17.22 9.07 4.68
C ASP A 136 16.99 10.03 5.86
N ARG A 137 15.87 10.78 5.84
CA ARG A 137 15.44 11.66 6.94
C ARG A 137 14.72 10.92 8.06
N GLY A 138 14.50 9.61 7.92
CA GLY A 138 13.81 8.78 8.92
C GLY A 138 12.29 8.75 8.80
N GLU A 139 11.71 9.42 7.82
CA GLU A 139 10.26 9.41 7.56
C GLU A 139 9.84 8.08 6.93
N THR A 140 8.75 7.51 7.38
CA THR A 140 8.20 6.26 6.86
C THR A 140 6.96 6.54 6.01
N SER A 141 6.89 5.90 4.85
CA SER A 141 5.78 6.02 3.90
C SER A 141 5.25 4.63 3.55
N PRO A 142 4.00 4.32 3.91
CA PRO A 142 3.36 3.08 3.50
C PRO A 142 2.79 3.20 2.09
N PHE A 143 2.98 2.14 1.31
CA PHE A 143 2.42 1.97 -0.04
C PHE A 143 1.61 0.69 -0.10
N GLN A 144 0.50 0.74 -0.83
CA GLN A 144 -0.34 -0.41 -1.14
C GLN A 144 -0.17 -0.80 -2.60
N ARG A 145 -0.19 -2.09 -2.90
CA ARG A 145 -0.15 -2.58 -4.28
C ARG A 145 -1.47 -2.28 -4.97
N VAL A 146 -1.41 -1.65 -6.12
CA VAL A 146 -2.60 -1.37 -6.95
C VAL A 146 -2.79 -2.51 -7.94
N GLY A 147 -3.93 -3.19 -7.88
CA GLY A 147 -4.29 -4.23 -8.84
C GLY A 147 -4.51 -3.64 -10.23
N ALA A 148 -4.32 -4.45 -11.27
CA ALA A 148 -4.49 -4.07 -12.67
C ALA A 148 -5.93 -3.63 -13.06
N ARG A 149 -6.89 -3.64 -12.12
CA ARG A 149 -8.31 -3.37 -12.38
C ARG A 149 -8.76 -1.90 -12.23
N GLU A 150 -7.90 -1.00 -11.73
CA GLU A 150 -8.29 0.42 -11.57
C GLU A 150 -7.83 1.33 -12.72
N THR A 151 -7.58 0.78 -13.91
CA THR A 151 -7.17 1.59 -15.09
C THR A 151 -8.35 1.98 -15.98
N SER A 152 -9.57 2.06 -15.44
CA SER A 152 -10.74 2.53 -16.20
C SER A 152 -11.40 3.70 -15.47
N LEU A 153 -10.86 4.90 -15.64
CA LEU A 153 -11.58 6.18 -15.57
C LEU A 153 -10.81 7.20 -16.40
#